data_d501d16506f90fa58820d02a6711f41f
#
_entry.id   d501d16506f90fa58820d02a6711f41f
#
_cell.length_a   1.000
_cell.length_b   1.000
_cell.length_c   1.000
_cell.angle_alpha   90.00
_cell.angle_beta   90.00
_cell.angle_gamma   90.00
#
_symmetry.space_group_name_H-M   'P 1'
#
loop_
_entity.id
_entity.type
_entity.pdbx_description
1 polymer ?
#
loop_
_entity_poly.entity_id
_entity_poly.type
_entity_poly.pdbx_seq_one_letter_code
_entity_poly.pdbx_strand_id
1 'polypeptide(L)'
;MVTGSLFERNGKYTAVLNTYENGKRKQKSIALGIPAKGNKRKALEMLEELKRLYNGEGIKDLQIKKDSPLFADFLKNWLKITAPTIERTTYQSYESMIDARLDGFFRMLGVTLAQVEPSHIRALHDSIFKDGCNANTVIHYHAIIRKALQYAVKNELIPKNPADMVDRPKMGKYVAEYYNEDELAILFEATQRDSMAVVIQLAAYYGLRRSEVLGIRWSAIDFQRGTISINHKVTEGKAGGQKVIYTEDKLKTKSSFRTLPLIPEVRALLLETKERQENYRKLFKKCYDNTYADYVCVDEMGKLFCPNYITDHFGYLLKRYQFRKIRFHDLRHSCASLLLAHGIPMKSIQEWLGHSTFATTADTYSHLDFSSKQESAKAISAAFGKQDEPIIDEPERDGPEVEQEEEEKQGLGMSMM
;
A
#
# COMPACT_ATOMS: atom_id res chain seq x y z
N MET A 1 42.41 -23.03 -21.88
CA MET A 1 42.36 -21.62 -22.34
C MET A 1 42.30 -21.62 -23.86
N VAL A 2 41.27 -21.02 -24.45
CA VAL A 2 41.11 -20.95 -25.90
C VAL A 2 41.87 -19.75 -26.45
N THR A 3 42.75 -20.00 -27.42
CA THR A 3 43.45 -18.94 -28.15
C THR A 3 42.88 -18.81 -29.56
N GLY A 4 42.97 -17.64 -30.17
CA GLY A 4 42.43 -17.44 -31.53
C GLY A 4 43.10 -16.28 -32.26
N SER A 5 43.07 -16.35 -33.58
CA SER A 5 43.61 -15.35 -34.48
C SER A 5 42.63 -15.06 -35.63
N LEU A 6 42.77 -13.87 -36.23
CA LEU A 6 41.99 -13.43 -37.39
C LEU A 6 42.80 -13.64 -38.66
N PHE A 7 42.18 -14.18 -39.68
CA PHE A 7 42.71 -14.30 -41.03
C PHE A 7 41.74 -13.67 -42.04
N GLU A 8 42.32 -13.09 -43.05
CA GLU A 8 41.55 -12.63 -44.20
C GLU A 8 41.43 -13.74 -45.23
N ARG A 9 40.20 -14.09 -45.65
CA ARG A 9 39.94 -15.04 -46.71
C ARG A 9 38.85 -14.47 -47.62
N ASN A 10 39.12 -14.40 -48.91
CA ASN A 10 38.16 -13.89 -49.92
C ASN A 10 37.58 -12.54 -49.57
N GLY A 11 38.42 -11.60 -49.07
CA GLY A 11 38.02 -10.24 -48.73
C GLY A 11 37.14 -10.14 -47.48
N LYS A 12 37.03 -11.20 -46.64
CA LYS A 12 36.30 -11.26 -45.40
C LYS A 12 37.17 -11.85 -44.27
N TYR A 13 36.89 -11.41 -43.02
CA TYR A 13 37.55 -11.98 -41.84
C TYR A 13 37.01 -13.34 -41.46
N THR A 14 37.94 -14.25 -41.10
CA THR A 14 37.70 -15.58 -40.54
C THR A 14 38.45 -15.69 -39.21
N ALA A 15 37.74 -16.05 -38.15
CA ALA A 15 38.33 -16.36 -36.85
C ALA A 15 38.78 -17.81 -36.81
N VAL A 16 40.02 -18.04 -36.36
CA VAL A 16 40.55 -19.40 -36.15
C VAL A 16 40.79 -19.56 -34.65
N LEU A 17 40.01 -20.45 -34.02
CA LEU A 17 40.10 -20.76 -32.60
C LEU A 17 40.87 -22.04 -32.38
N ASN A 18 41.79 -22.05 -31.40
CA ASN A 18 42.51 -23.25 -30.96
C ASN A 18 41.92 -23.70 -29.63
N THR A 19 41.30 -24.86 -29.61
CA THR A 19 40.75 -25.51 -28.40
C THR A 19 41.60 -26.75 -28.08
N TYR A 20 41.59 -27.16 -26.83
CA TYR A 20 42.25 -28.39 -26.37
C TYR A 20 41.18 -29.33 -25.80
N GLU A 21 41.08 -30.52 -26.41
CA GLU A 21 40.22 -31.59 -25.92
C GLU A 21 41.10 -32.84 -25.66
N ASN A 22 41.04 -33.37 -24.46
CA ASN A 22 41.83 -34.51 -24.01
C ASN A 22 43.34 -34.35 -24.31
N GLY A 23 43.88 -33.12 -24.09
CA GLY A 23 45.30 -32.81 -24.31
C GLY A 23 45.70 -32.62 -25.79
N LYS A 24 44.79 -32.81 -26.74
CA LYS A 24 45.04 -32.60 -28.19
C LYS A 24 44.48 -31.27 -28.65
N ARG A 25 45.28 -30.51 -29.40
CA ARG A 25 44.90 -29.24 -30.01
C ARG A 25 43.93 -29.52 -31.16
N LYS A 26 42.74 -28.90 -31.10
CA LYS A 26 41.77 -28.83 -32.21
C LYS A 26 41.65 -27.40 -32.72
N GLN A 27 41.61 -27.26 -34.03
CA GLN A 27 41.45 -25.96 -34.69
C GLN A 27 40.06 -25.85 -35.30
N LYS A 28 39.35 -24.74 -35.03
CA LYS A 28 38.04 -24.46 -35.63
C LYS A 28 38.05 -23.11 -36.31
N SER A 29 37.72 -23.09 -37.60
CA SER A 29 37.63 -21.88 -38.40
C SER A 29 36.17 -21.41 -38.48
N ILE A 30 35.91 -20.16 -38.18
CA ILE A 30 34.57 -19.54 -38.18
C ILE A 30 34.61 -18.31 -39.09
N ALA A 31 33.85 -18.32 -40.16
CA ALA A 31 33.70 -17.14 -41.03
C ALA A 31 32.86 -16.09 -40.31
N LEU A 32 33.43 -14.88 -40.13
CA LEU A 32 32.73 -13.81 -39.42
C LEU A 32 31.73 -13.00 -40.29
N GLY A 33 31.80 -13.18 -41.59
CA GLY A 33 30.95 -12.45 -42.56
C GLY A 33 31.33 -10.96 -42.71
N ILE A 34 32.35 -10.48 -41.99
CA ILE A 34 32.77 -9.07 -41.93
C ILE A 34 33.73 -8.80 -43.07
N PRO A 35 33.48 -7.78 -43.96
CA PRO A 35 34.42 -7.36 -44.98
C PRO A 35 35.76 -6.91 -44.36
N ALA A 36 36.89 -7.33 -44.98
CA ALA A 36 38.21 -7.05 -44.39
C ALA A 36 38.61 -5.56 -44.44
N LYS A 37 38.20 -4.86 -45.47
CA LYS A 37 38.58 -3.43 -45.68
C LYS A 37 37.87 -2.53 -44.63
N GLY A 38 38.67 -1.91 -43.76
CA GLY A 38 38.19 -0.94 -42.76
C GLY A 38 37.51 -1.50 -41.49
N ASN A 39 37.32 -2.84 -41.38
CA ASN A 39 36.53 -3.43 -40.28
C ASN A 39 37.34 -4.30 -39.33
N LYS A 40 38.67 -4.09 -39.24
CA LYS A 40 39.58 -4.93 -38.41
C LYS A 40 39.20 -4.88 -36.91
N ARG A 41 38.82 -3.70 -36.42
CA ARG A 41 38.43 -3.49 -35.02
C ARG A 41 37.19 -4.34 -34.68
N LYS A 42 36.12 -4.24 -35.51
CA LYS A 42 34.89 -5.01 -35.32
C LYS A 42 35.14 -6.54 -35.39
N ALA A 43 36.03 -6.97 -36.26
CA ALA A 43 36.40 -8.38 -36.36
C ALA A 43 37.21 -8.86 -35.12
N LEU A 44 38.07 -8.03 -34.53
CA LEU A 44 38.77 -8.31 -33.28
C LEU A 44 37.82 -8.40 -32.08
N GLU A 45 36.86 -7.47 -31.96
CA GLU A 45 35.83 -7.52 -30.93
C GLU A 45 35.04 -8.85 -31.01
N MET A 46 34.65 -9.26 -32.19
CA MET A 46 33.94 -10.53 -32.41
C MET A 46 34.84 -11.78 -32.17
N LEU A 47 36.14 -11.70 -32.43
CA LEU A 47 37.08 -12.76 -32.06
C LEU A 47 37.21 -12.91 -30.55
N GLU A 48 37.28 -11.79 -29.78
CA GLU A 48 37.32 -11.83 -28.32
C GLU A 48 36.05 -12.40 -27.74
N GLU A 49 34.90 -12.05 -28.31
CA GLU A 49 33.60 -12.61 -27.93
C GLU A 49 33.55 -14.13 -28.18
N LEU A 50 34.04 -14.59 -29.33
CA LEU A 50 34.15 -16.00 -29.64
C LEU A 50 35.13 -16.74 -28.69
N LYS A 51 36.26 -16.13 -28.30
CA LYS A 51 37.16 -16.73 -27.31
C LYS A 51 36.51 -16.88 -25.95
N ARG A 52 35.73 -15.88 -25.47
CA ARG A 52 34.93 -15.97 -24.23
C ARG A 52 33.90 -17.09 -24.31
N LEU A 53 33.17 -17.19 -25.42
CA LEU A 53 32.20 -18.25 -25.67
C LEU A 53 32.83 -19.65 -25.62
N TYR A 54 34.02 -19.81 -26.18
CA TYR A 54 34.73 -21.11 -26.21
C TYR A 54 35.53 -21.43 -24.95
N ASN A 55 35.82 -20.46 -24.09
CA ASN A 55 36.42 -20.68 -22.75
C ASN A 55 35.42 -21.15 -21.70
N GLY A 56 34.15 -21.33 -22.07
CA GLY A 56 33.12 -21.85 -21.17
C GLY A 56 32.30 -20.76 -20.44
N GLU A 57 32.72 -19.51 -20.54
CA GLU A 57 31.91 -18.38 -19.97
C GLU A 57 30.65 -18.13 -20.78
N GLY A 58 30.65 -18.44 -22.09
CA GLY A 58 29.48 -18.27 -22.96
C GLY A 58 28.63 -19.54 -23.13
N ILE A 59 29.17 -20.74 -22.83
CA ILE A 59 28.42 -22.00 -22.97
C ILE A 59 27.40 -22.15 -21.86
N LYS A 60 27.72 -21.68 -20.64
CA LYS A 60 26.72 -21.58 -19.55
C LYS A 60 25.57 -20.65 -19.91
N ASP A 61 25.85 -19.46 -20.47
CA ASP A 61 24.84 -18.51 -20.91
C ASP A 61 23.99 -19.03 -22.10
N LEU A 62 24.60 -19.78 -23.03
CA LEU A 62 23.88 -20.37 -24.18
C LEU A 62 23.05 -21.60 -23.78
N GLN A 63 23.53 -22.45 -22.88
CA GLN A 63 22.76 -23.57 -22.33
C GLN A 63 21.63 -23.07 -21.42
N ILE A 64 21.87 -22.06 -20.55
CA ILE A 64 20.84 -21.39 -19.74
C ILE A 64 19.78 -20.79 -20.65
N LYS A 65 20.15 -20.16 -21.78
CA LYS A 65 19.19 -19.58 -22.74
C LYS A 65 18.36 -20.62 -23.49
N LYS A 66 18.90 -21.83 -23.72
CA LYS A 66 18.24 -22.87 -24.52
C LYS A 66 17.24 -23.70 -23.70
N ASP A 67 17.52 -23.91 -22.41
CA ASP A 67 16.68 -24.71 -21.49
C ASP A 67 15.92 -23.85 -20.47
N SER A 68 15.94 -22.53 -20.61
CA SER A 68 15.27 -21.61 -19.70
C SER A 68 13.75 -21.67 -19.91
N PRO A 69 12.94 -21.87 -18.85
CA PRO A 69 11.48 -21.94 -18.96
C PRO A 69 10.89 -20.63 -19.48
N LEU A 70 9.71 -20.70 -20.07
CA LEU A 70 8.93 -19.49 -20.36
C LEU A 70 8.76 -18.67 -19.08
N PHE A 71 8.93 -17.36 -19.17
CA PHE A 71 8.85 -16.49 -17.98
C PHE A 71 7.47 -16.55 -17.31
N ALA A 72 6.41 -16.73 -18.09
CA ALA A 72 5.06 -16.95 -17.57
C ALA A 72 4.99 -18.21 -16.66
N ASP A 73 5.58 -19.31 -17.09
CA ASP A 73 5.60 -20.56 -16.32
C ASP A 73 6.53 -20.45 -15.10
N PHE A 74 7.66 -19.72 -15.25
CA PHE A 74 8.54 -19.40 -14.13
C PHE A 74 7.82 -18.61 -13.04
N LEU A 75 7.02 -17.59 -13.37
CA LEU A 75 6.26 -16.80 -12.40
C LEU A 75 5.31 -17.67 -11.57
N LYS A 76 4.59 -18.59 -12.20
CA LYS A 76 3.69 -19.53 -11.52
C LYS A 76 4.44 -20.51 -10.60
N ASN A 77 5.57 -21.03 -11.09
CA ASN A 77 6.41 -21.92 -10.29
C ASN A 77 7.07 -21.20 -9.11
N TRP A 78 7.62 -20.00 -9.35
CA TRP A 78 8.18 -19.14 -8.29
C TRP A 78 7.15 -18.85 -7.20
N LEU A 79 5.89 -18.55 -7.57
CA LEU A 79 4.84 -18.29 -6.60
C LEU A 79 4.58 -19.51 -5.71
N LYS A 80 4.51 -20.71 -6.29
CA LYS A 80 4.34 -21.96 -5.53
C LYS A 80 5.50 -22.22 -4.57
N ILE A 81 6.74 -22.00 -5.01
CA ILE A 81 7.94 -22.16 -4.18
C ILE A 81 7.94 -21.13 -3.02
N THR A 82 7.46 -19.91 -3.28
CA THR A 82 7.47 -18.83 -2.29
C THR A 82 6.28 -18.93 -1.30
N ALA A 83 5.28 -19.73 -1.60
CA ALA A 83 4.05 -19.86 -0.81
C ALA A 83 4.29 -20.07 0.71
N PRO A 84 5.22 -20.92 1.18
CA PRO A 84 5.48 -21.11 2.61
C PRO A 84 6.08 -19.89 3.31
N THR A 85 6.64 -18.93 2.56
CA THR A 85 7.36 -17.77 3.10
C THR A 85 6.55 -16.48 3.12
N ILE A 86 5.35 -16.48 2.55
CA ILE A 86 4.48 -15.30 2.45
C ILE A 86 3.12 -15.58 3.08
N GLU A 87 2.46 -14.51 3.54
CA GLU A 87 1.08 -14.61 4.05
C GLU A 87 0.13 -15.07 2.94
N ARG A 88 -0.88 -15.89 3.29
CA ARG A 88 -1.89 -16.42 2.37
C ARG A 88 -2.55 -15.33 1.51
N THR A 89 -2.91 -14.20 2.11
CA THR A 89 -3.53 -13.08 1.38
C THR A 89 -2.58 -12.46 0.36
N THR A 90 -1.27 -12.43 0.64
CA THR A 90 -0.24 -11.99 -0.30
C THR A 90 -0.10 -12.98 -1.44
N TYR A 91 -0.09 -14.29 -1.14
CA TYR A 91 -0.05 -15.35 -2.15
C TYR A 91 -1.22 -15.20 -3.13
N GLN A 92 -2.44 -15.11 -2.63
CA GLN A 92 -3.66 -14.97 -3.44
C GLN A 92 -3.70 -13.68 -4.26
N SER A 93 -3.17 -12.58 -3.71
CA SER A 93 -3.02 -11.34 -4.46
C SER A 93 -2.04 -11.50 -5.63
N TYR A 94 -0.90 -12.14 -5.40
CA TYR A 94 0.08 -12.40 -6.45
C TYR A 94 -0.46 -13.38 -7.51
N GLU A 95 -1.12 -14.45 -7.07
CA GLU A 95 -1.78 -15.42 -7.96
C GLU A 95 -2.79 -14.71 -8.88
N SER A 96 -3.69 -13.91 -8.30
CA SER A 96 -4.67 -13.16 -9.05
C SER A 96 -4.03 -12.20 -10.08
N MET A 97 -2.94 -11.52 -9.71
CA MET A 97 -2.24 -10.61 -10.61
C MET A 97 -1.47 -11.35 -11.72
N ILE A 98 -0.86 -12.49 -11.38
CA ILE A 98 -0.17 -13.34 -12.38
C ILE A 98 -1.20 -13.86 -13.38
N ASP A 99 -2.30 -14.44 -12.93
CA ASP A 99 -3.30 -15.06 -13.80
C ASP A 99 -4.08 -14.01 -14.61
N ALA A 100 -4.41 -12.86 -14.02
CA ALA A 100 -5.19 -11.84 -14.70
C ALA A 100 -4.43 -11.14 -15.82
N ARG A 101 -3.10 -11.01 -15.74
CA ARG A 101 -2.34 -10.21 -16.70
C ARG A 101 -0.96 -10.75 -17.04
N LEU A 102 -0.13 -11.09 -16.04
CA LEU A 102 1.28 -11.40 -16.31
C LEU A 102 1.44 -12.67 -17.14
N ASP A 103 0.68 -13.71 -16.84
CA ASP A 103 0.72 -14.97 -17.61
C ASP A 103 0.39 -14.74 -19.06
N GLY A 104 -0.75 -14.11 -19.35
CA GLY A 104 -1.18 -13.82 -20.74
C GLY A 104 -0.19 -12.94 -21.48
N PHE A 105 0.29 -11.87 -20.86
CA PHE A 105 1.22 -10.93 -21.47
C PHE A 105 2.56 -11.59 -21.84
N PHE A 106 3.22 -12.26 -20.88
CA PHE A 106 4.52 -12.87 -21.14
C PHE A 106 4.43 -14.15 -21.99
N ARG A 107 3.31 -14.85 -21.96
CA ARG A 107 3.06 -15.99 -22.84
C ARG A 107 2.88 -15.55 -24.30
N MET A 108 2.20 -14.43 -24.52
CA MET A 108 2.07 -13.83 -25.87
C MET A 108 3.42 -13.38 -26.43
N LEU A 109 4.31 -12.86 -25.58
CA LEU A 109 5.68 -12.50 -26.00
C LEU A 109 6.57 -13.72 -26.27
N GLY A 110 6.25 -14.90 -25.74
CA GLY A 110 7.02 -16.12 -25.91
C GLY A 110 8.43 -16.06 -25.31
N VAL A 111 8.70 -15.13 -24.38
CA VAL A 111 10.03 -14.91 -23.80
C VAL A 111 10.32 -15.90 -22.67
N THR A 112 11.52 -16.48 -22.69
CA THR A 112 12.04 -17.30 -21.58
C THR A 112 12.60 -16.43 -20.47
N LEU A 113 12.76 -17.00 -19.25
CA LEU A 113 13.34 -16.30 -18.10
C LEU A 113 14.69 -15.62 -18.44
N ALA A 114 15.56 -16.29 -19.20
CA ALA A 114 16.87 -15.75 -19.60
C ALA A 114 16.78 -14.66 -20.68
N GLN A 115 15.64 -14.54 -21.36
CA GLN A 115 15.42 -13.54 -22.40
C GLN A 115 14.64 -12.32 -21.93
N VAL A 116 14.20 -12.30 -20.65
CA VAL A 116 13.51 -11.12 -20.11
C VAL A 116 14.45 -9.92 -20.09
N GLU A 117 14.03 -8.86 -20.77
CA GLU A 117 14.76 -7.60 -20.88
C GLU A 117 13.95 -6.44 -20.26
N PRO A 118 14.62 -5.32 -19.92
CA PRO A 118 13.93 -4.12 -19.45
C PRO A 118 12.86 -3.60 -20.42
N SER A 119 13.03 -3.80 -21.73
CA SER A 119 12.07 -3.45 -22.80
C SER A 119 10.73 -4.16 -22.62
N HIS A 120 10.74 -5.45 -22.27
CA HIS A 120 9.52 -6.24 -22.03
C HIS A 120 8.74 -5.74 -20.81
N ILE A 121 9.45 -5.31 -19.75
CA ILE A 121 8.83 -4.77 -18.54
C ILE A 121 8.24 -3.38 -18.81
N ARG A 122 8.92 -2.52 -19.58
CA ARG A 122 8.36 -1.24 -20.04
C ARG A 122 7.11 -1.44 -20.87
N ALA A 123 7.13 -2.38 -21.84
CA ALA A 123 5.97 -2.70 -22.65
C ALA A 123 4.77 -3.17 -21.82
N LEU A 124 5.01 -3.92 -20.73
CA LEU A 124 3.95 -4.25 -19.77
C LEU A 124 3.39 -3.00 -19.08
N HIS A 125 4.27 -2.09 -18.59
CA HIS A 125 3.82 -0.83 -17.98
C HIS A 125 2.92 -0.03 -18.95
N ASP A 126 3.35 0.10 -20.20
CA ASP A 126 2.60 0.80 -21.23
C ASP A 126 1.24 0.14 -21.52
N SER A 127 1.20 -1.20 -21.55
CA SER A 127 -0.05 -1.95 -21.68
C SER A 127 -1.01 -1.66 -20.52
N ILE A 128 -0.50 -1.63 -19.27
CA ILE A 128 -1.32 -1.36 -18.08
C ILE A 128 -1.89 0.07 -18.14
N PHE A 129 -1.09 1.05 -18.57
CA PHE A 129 -1.56 2.42 -18.74
C PHE A 129 -2.57 2.57 -19.86
N LYS A 130 -2.38 1.88 -21.01
CA LYS A 130 -3.35 1.87 -22.13
C LYS A 130 -4.73 1.35 -21.72
N ASP A 131 -4.76 0.41 -20.75
CA ASP A 131 -6.02 -0.11 -20.19
C ASP A 131 -6.63 0.84 -19.14
N GLY A 132 -6.11 2.07 -18.99
CA GLY A 132 -6.64 3.08 -18.08
C GLY A 132 -6.31 2.86 -16.61
N CYS A 133 -5.38 1.94 -16.27
CA CYS A 133 -4.96 1.72 -14.91
C CYS A 133 -4.02 2.84 -14.42
N ASN A 134 -4.05 3.11 -13.12
CA ASN A 134 -3.21 4.13 -12.49
C ASN A 134 -1.77 3.64 -12.20
N ALA A 135 -0.88 4.59 -11.88
CA ALA A 135 0.53 4.32 -11.56
C ALA A 135 0.73 3.30 -10.42
N ASN A 136 -0.16 3.29 -9.43
CA ASN A 136 -0.08 2.35 -8.31
C ASN A 136 -0.26 0.89 -8.78
N THR A 137 -1.16 0.65 -9.72
CA THR A 137 -1.35 -0.67 -10.34
C THR A 137 -0.07 -1.13 -11.04
N VAL A 138 0.57 -0.26 -11.83
CA VAL A 138 1.85 -0.56 -12.49
C VAL A 138 2.93 -0.91 -11.46
N ILE A 139 3.05 -0.14 -10.37
CA ILE A 139 4.01 -0.38 -9.29
C ILE A 139 3.81 -1.76 -8.66
N HIS A 140 2.56 -2.19 -8.44
CA HIS A 140 2.28 -3.51 -7.88
C HIS A 140 2.70 -4.64 -8.83
N TYR A 141 2.39 -4.55 -10.13
CA TYR A 141 2.85 -5.52 -11.13
C TYR A 141 4.37 -5.56 -11.23
N HIS A 142 5.02 -4.39 -11.27
CA HIS A 142 6.48 -4.27 -11.28
C HIS A 142 7.10 -4.94 -10.04
N ALA A 143 6.53 -4.74 -8.86
CA ALA A 143 7.04 -5.32 -7.62
C ALA A 143 7.01 -6.85 -7.62
N ILE A 144 5.98 -7.47 -8.20
CA ILE A 144 5.90 -8.94 -8.34
C ILE A 144 6.99 -9.44 -9.28
N ILE A 145 7.10 -8.84 -10.47
CA ILE A 145 8.12 -9.21 -11.47
C ILE A 145 9.52 -9.06 -10.86
N ARG A 146 9.80 -7.93 -10.22
CA ARG A 146 11.09 -7.65 -9.58
C ARG A 146 11.43 -8.69 -8.52
N LYS A 147 10.47 -9.10 -7.68
CA LYS A 147 10.67 -10.15 -6.66
C LYS A 147 10.95 -11.51 -7.29
N ALA A 148 10.21 -11.90 -8.33
CA ALA A 148 10.43 -13.16 -9.03
C ALA A 148 11.79 -13.20 -9.72
N LEU A 149 12.18 -12.13 -10.41
CA LEU A 149 13.48 -12.00 -11.05
C LEU A 149 14.63 -11.93 -10.03
N GLN A 150 14.42 -11.30 -8.87
CA GLN A 150 15.40 -11.29 -7.79
C GLN A 150 15.60 -12.69 -7.18
N TYR A 151 14.55 -13.48 -7.10
CA TYR A 151 14.66 -14.89 -6.74
C TYR A 151 15.49 -15.67 -7.79
N ALA A 152 15.28 -15.40 -9.08
CA ALA A 152 16.06 -16.02 -10.16
C ALA A 152 17.54 -15.65 -10.08
N VAL A 153 17.88 -14.39 -9.75
CA VAL A 153 19.27 -13.95 -9.52
C VAL A 153 19.89 -14.68 -8.33
N LYS A 154 19.18 -14.75 -7.19
CA LYS A 154 19.66 -15.43 -5.97
C LYS A 154 19.92 -16.92 -6.15
N ASN A 155 19.22 -17.55 -7.11
CA ASN A 155 19.39 -18.97 -7.46
C ASN A 155 20.23 -19.16 -8.74
N GLU A 156 20.97 -18.13 -9.17
CA GLU A 156 21.90 -18.17 -10.30
C GLU A 156 21.26 -18.57 -11.65
N LEU A 157 19.93 -18.41 -11.78
CA LEU A 157 19.19 -18.69 -13.01
C LEU A 157 19.36 -17.58 -14.07
N ILE A 158 19.61 -16.35 -13.61
CA ILE A 158 19.95 -15.19 -14.45
C ILE A 158 21.04 -14.37 -13.75
N PRO A 159 21.92 -13.68 -14.49
CA PRO A 159 23.06 -12.96 -13.92
C PRO A 159 22.67 -11.63 -13.23
N LYS A 160 21.59 -10.99 -13.65
CA LYS A 160 21.11 -9.71 -13.14
C LYS A 160 19.59 -9.58 -13.25
N ASN A 161 19.01 -8.69 -12.45
CA ASN A 161 17.58 -8.44 -12.47
C ASN A 161 17.24 -7.34 -13.48
N PRO A 162 16.59 -7.64 -14.63
CA PRO A 162 16.24 -6.61 -15.61
C PRO A 162 15.20 -5.61 -15.11
N ALA A 163 14.41 -5.94 -14.08
CA ALA A 163 13.45 -5.00 -13.49
C ALA A 163 14.14 -3.84 -12.74
N ASP A 164 15.38 -4.02 -12.28
CA ASP A 164 16.14 -2.93 -11.62
C ASP A 164 16.56 -1.82 -12.61
N MET A 165 16.52 -2.11 -13.93
CA MET A 165 16.82 -1.18 -15.01
C MET A 165 15.58 -0.44 -15.54
N VAL A 166 14.44 -0.58 -14.88
CA VAL A 166 13.17 0.04 -15.28
C VAL A 166 12.65 0.93 -14.17
N ASP A 167 12.52 2.21 -14.47
CA ASP A 167 11.96 3.18 -13.52
C ASP A 167 10.49 2.88 -13.24
N ARG A 168 10.12 2.98 -11.98
CA ARG A 168 8.74 2.87 -11.55
C ARG A 168 8.05 4.23 -11.72
N PRO A 169 6.80 4.27 -12.17
CA PRO A 169 6.06 5.51 -12.24
C PRO A 169 5.93 6.15 -10.85
N LYS A 170 5.94 7.47 -10.80
CA LYS A 170 5.71 8.21 -9.55
C LYS A 170 4.25 8.11 -9.14
N MET A 171 4.01 7.79 -7.87
CA MET A 171 2.66 7.88 -7.31
C MET A 171 2.28 9.35 -7.09
N GLY A 172 1.05 9.71 -7.47
CA GLY A 172 0.44 10.93 -6.95
C GLY A 172 0.25 10.82 -5.43
N LYS A 173 0.36 11.94 -4.72
CA LYS A 173 0.00 11.97 -3.30
C LYS A 173 -1.50 11.67 -3.18
N TYR A 174 -1.85 10.60 -2.50
CA TYR A 174 -3.22 10.32 -2.13
C TYR A 174 -3.58 11.13 -0.89
N VAL A 175 -4.58 11.98 -1.00
CA VAL A 175 -5.18 12.66 0.15
C VAL A 175 -6.39 11.82 0.56
N ALA A 176 -6.34 11.29 1.78
CA ALA A 176 -7.45 10.51 2.31
C ALA A 176 -8.66 11.42 2.53
N GLU A 177 -9.80 11.04 1.99
CA GLU A 177 -11.07 11.65 2.36
C GLU A 177 -11.55 11.00 3.66
N TYR A 178 -12.12 11.81 4.57
CA TYR A 178 -12.63 11.35 5.85
C TYR A 178 -13.87 12.17 6.24
N TYR A 179 -14.69 11.62 7.09
CA TYR A 179 -15.84 12.32 7.68
C TYR A 179 -15.43 13.02 8.98
N ASN A 180 -15.95 14.22 9.18
CA ASN A 180 -15.85 14.93 10.44
C ASN A 180 -16.88 14.38 11.47
N GLU A 181 -16.95 15.01 12.63
CA GLU A 181 -17.81 14.59 13.74
C GLU A 181 -19.29 14.61 13.35
N ASP A 182 -19.75 15.70 12.73
CA ASP A 182 -21.15 15.86 12.30
C ASP A 182 -21.53 14.84 11.22
N GLU A 183 -20.67 14.65 10.22
CA GLU A 183 -20.87 13.66 9.16
C GLU A 183 -20.95 12.22 9.72
N LEU A 184 -20.13 11.90 10.74
CA LEU A 184 -20.19 10.59 11.41
C LEU A 184 -21.48 10.44 12.23
N ALA A 185 -21.92 11.46 12.95
CA ALA A 185 -23.16 11.43 13.71
C ALA A 185 -24.37 11.17 12.79
N ILE A 186 -24.45 11.89 11.66
CA ILE A 186 -25.52 11.69 10.67
C ILE A 186 -25.43 10.29 10.04
N LEU A 187 -24.21 9.79 9.75
CA LEU A 187 -24.03 8.44 9.23
C LEU A 187 -24.54 7.38 10.21
N PHE A 188 -24.24 7.51 11.52
CA PHE A 188 -24.67 6.56 12.55
C PHE A 188 -26.20 6.56 12.69
N GLU A 189 -26.83 7.71 12.69
CA GLU A 189 -28.29 7.83 12.72
C GLU A 189 -28.93 7.17 11.48
N ALA A 190 -28.45 7.51 10.29
CA ALA A 190 -29.00 6.98 9.03
C ALA A 190 -28.85 5.44 8.93
N THR A 191 -27.78 4.89 9.51
CA THR A 191 -27.49 3.44 9.43
C THR A 191 -27.91 2.65 10.67
N GLN A 192 -28.53 3.29 11.67
CA GLN A 192 -28.87 2.66 12.97
C GLN A 192 -29.64 1.35 12.84
N ARG A 193 -30.56 1.26 11.87
CA ARG A 193 -31.40 0.07 11.63
C ARG A 193 -30.77 -0.95 10.66
N ASP A 194 -29.61 -0.64 10.11
CA ASP A 194 -28.92 -1.54 9.19
C ASP A 194 -28.17 -2.63 9.95
N SER A 195 -28.10 -3.82 9.37
CA SER A 195 -27.37 -4.95 9.94
C SER A 195 -25.89 -4.65 10.15
N MET A 196 -25.33 -3.71 9.38
CA MET A 196 -23.94 -3.25 9.49
C MET A 196 -23.73 -2.08 10.46
N ALA A 197 -24.73 -1.60 11.18
CA ALA A 197 -24.58 -0.47 12.11
C ALA A 197 -23.40 -0.69 13.08
N VAL A 198 -23.34 -1.86 13.71
CA VAL A 198 -22.25 -2.22 14.64
C VAL A 198 -20.89 -2.25 13.96
N VAL A 199 -20.80 -2.73 12.71
CA VAL A 199 -19.54 -2.78 11.93
C VAL A 199 -19.05 -1.37 11.61
N ILE A 200 -19.94 -0.48 11.18
CA ILE A 200 -19.64 0.92 10.83
C ILE A 200 -19.18 1.68 12.07
N GLN A 201 -19.92 1.58 13.17
CA GLN A 201 -19.61 2.32 14.40
C GLN A 201 -18.30 1.82 15.05
N LEU A 202 -18.08 0.50 15.14
CA LEU A 202 -16.81 -0.05 15.62
C LEU A 202 -15.61 0.40 14.77
N ALA A 203 -15.78 0.44 13.45
CA ALA A 203 -14.74 0.93 12.55
C ALA A 203 -14.43 2.43 12.76
N ALA A 204 -15.46 3.25 12.98
CA ALA A 204 -15.32 4.68 13.15
C ALA A 204 -14.76 5.05 14.54
N TYR A 205 -15.28 4.47 15.63
CA TYR A 205 -14.84 4.79 17.00
C TYR A 205 -13.41 4.33 17.29
N TYR A 206 -13.05 3.12 16.85
CA TYR A 206 -11.74 2.54 17.17
C TYR A 206 -10.74 2.58 16.00
N GLY A 207 -11.14 3.10 14.85
CA GLY A 207 -10.29 3.10 13.66
C GLY A 207 -9.84 1.72 13.23
N LEU A 208 -10.69 0.70 13.38
CA LEU A 208 -10.35 -0.69 13.11
C LEU A 208 -10.22 -0.96 11.61
N ARG A 209 -9.29 -1.86 11.25
CA ARG A 209 -9.26 -2.40 9.89
C ARG A 209 -10.47 -3.31 9.67
N ARG A 210 -10.98 -3.40 8.44
CA ARG A 210 -12.12 -4.26 8.08
C ARG A 210 -12.01 -5.68 8.66
N SER A 211 -10.84 -6.30 8.54
CA SER A 211 -10.60 -7.64 9.08
C SER A 211 -10.59 -7.70 10.60
N GLU A 212 -10.19 -6.62 11.28
CA GLU A 212 -10.19 -6.50 12.74
C GLU A 212 -11.62 -6.35 13.26
N VAL A 213 -12.43 -5.47 12.64
CA VAL A 213 -13.85 -5.29 13.02
C VAL A 213 -14.60 -6.62 12.95
N LEU A 214 -14.48 -7.33 11.82
CA LEU A 214 -15.13 -8.63 11.64
C LEU A 214 -14.60 -9.71 12.59
N GLY A 215 -13.38 -9.51 13.11
CA GLY A 215 -12.76 -10.40 14.08
C GLY A 215 -13.13 -10.12 15.54
N ILE A 216 -13.95 -9.12 15.86
CA ILE A 216 -14.35 -8.85 17.25
C ILE A 216 -15.19 -10.02 17.77
N ARG A 217 -14.76 -10.56 18.91
CA ARG A 217 -15.45 -11.66 19.62
C ARG A 217 -16.02 -11.17 20.94
N TRP A 218 -17.14 -11.76 21.35
CA TRP A 218 -17.74 -11.49 22.67
C TRP A 218 -16.79 -11.80 23.79
N SER A 219 -16.01 -12.88 23.69
CA SER A 219 -14.97 -13.28 24.64
C SER A 219 -13.79 -12.28 24.75
N ALA A 220 -13.64 -11.38 23.79
CA ALA A 220 -12.61 -10.33 23.78
C ALA A 220 -13.10 -9.00 24.40
N ILE A 221 -14.34 -8.93 24.88
CA ILE A 221 -14.96 -7.76 25.50
C ILE A 221 -15.19 -8.02 27.00
N ASP A 222 -14.51 -7.25 27.81
CA ASP A 222 -14.73 -7.29 29.29
C ASP A 222 -15.62 -6.11 29.69
N PHE A 223 -16.92 -6.38 29.88
CA PHE A 223 -17.89 -5.37 30.29
C PHE A 223 -17.70 -4.90 31.74
N GLN A 224 -17.02 -5.68 32.60
CA GLN A 224 -16.76 -5.31 33.99
C GLN A 224 -15.57 -4.38 34.09
N ARG A 225 -14.47 -4.73 33.42
CA ARG A 225 -13.26 -3.91 33.35
C ARG A 225 -13.39 -2.74 32.36
N GLY A 226 -14.43 -2.75 31.52
CA GLY A 226 -14.63 -1.72 30.50
C GLY A 226 -13.53 -1.75 29.42
N THR A 227 -13.19 -2.92 28.88
CA THR A 227 -12.16 -3.05 27.86
C THR A 227 -12.60 -3.91 26.66
N ILE A 228 -12.01 -3.61 25.50
CA ILE A 228 -12.16 -4.38 24.27
C ILE A 228 -10.77 -4.73 23.71
N SER A 229 -10.52 -6.01 23.45
CA SER A 229 -9.25 -6.51 22.94
C SER A 229 -9.32 -6.83 21.46
N ILE A 230 -8.41 -6.26 20.68
CA ILE A 230 -8.27 -6.50 19.23
C ILE A 230 -7.17 -7.54 19.05
N ASN A 231 -7.55 -8.81 18.96
CA ASN A 231 -6.62 -9.94 18.97
C ASN A 231 -6.91 -10.98 17.89
N HIS A 232 -7.92 -10.75 17.06
CA HIS A 232 -8.39 -11.70 16.07
C HIS A 232 -8.74 -10.97 14.76
N LYS A 233 -8.72 -11.67 13.64
CA LYS A 233 -9.10 -11.13 12.32
C LYS A 233 -9.90 -12.13 11.51
N VAL A 234 -10.78 -11.60 10.67
CA VAL A 234 -11.52 -12.35 9.65
C VAL A 234 -11.11 -11.87 8.27
N THR A 235 -10.72 -12.78 7.40
CA THR A 235 -10.29 -12.48 6.04
C THR A 235 -11.01 -13.37 5.04
N GLU A 236 -11.10 -12.96 3.79
CA GLU A 236 -11.65 -13.75 2.70
C GLU A 236 -10.51 -14.23 1.81
N GLY A 237 -10.68 -15.40 1.22
CA GLY A 237 -9.76 -15.93 0.25
C GLY A 237 -10.42 -17.01 -0.62
N LYS A 238 -9.62 -17.72 -1.38
CA LYS A 238 -10.08 -18.83 -2.22
C LYS A 238 -9.43 -20.14 -1.77
N ALA A 239 -10.24 -21.21 -1.74
CA ALA A 239 -9.77 -22.58 -1.58
C ALA A 239 -10.50 -23.46 -2.59
N GLY A 240 -9.75 -24.17 -3.44
CA GLY A 240 -10.35 -24.98 -4.51
C GLY A 240 -11.24 -24.19 -5.48
N GLY A 241 -10.91 -22.90 -5.73
CA GLY A 241 -11.70 -22.02 -6.60
C GLY A 241 -12.92 -21.36 -5.93
N GLN A 242 -13.32 -21.81 -4.74
CA GLN A 242 -14.47 -21.27 -4.00
C GLN A 242 -14.01 -20.20 -2.99
N LYS A 243 -14.88 -19.23 -2.72
CA LYS A 243 -14.65 -18.21 -1.68
C LYS A 243 -14.79 -18.87 -0.30
N VAL A 244 -13.81 -18.61 0.57
CA VAL A 244 -13.75 -19.12 1.93
C VAL A 244 -13.44 -17.99 2.88
N ILE A 245 -14.13 -17.96 4.03
CA ILE A 245 -13.82 -17.06 5.14
C ILE A 245 -12.81 -17.74 6.06
N TYR A 246 -11.76 -17.03 6.41
CA TYR A 246 -10.72 -17.49 7.32
C TYR A 246 -10.72 -16.66 8.58
N THR A 247 -10.68 -17.34 9.71
CA THR A 247 -10.61 -16.75 11.05
C THR A 247 -9.24 -17.04 11.65
N GLU A 248 -8.53 -16.03 12.11
CA GLU A 248 -7.15 -16.19 12.54
C GLU A 248 -6.83 -15.32 13.77
N ASP A 249 -6.22 -15.92 14.79
CA ASP A 249 -5.69 -15.20 15.97
C ASP A 249 -4.36 -14.49 15.66
N LYS A 250 -3.80 -14.70 14.47
CA LYS A 250 -2.56 -14.08 14.01
C LYS A 250 -2.85 -12.75 13.32
N LEU A 251 -2.57 -11.65 13.98
CA LEU A 251 -2.58 -10.31 13.39
C LEU A 251 -1.28 -10.04 12.63
N LYS A 252 -1.30 -9.07 11.71
CA LYS A 252 -0.19 -8.78 10.80
C LYS A 252 1.10 -8.36 11.54
N THR A 253 0.98 -7.66 12.66
CA THR A 253 2.11 -7.15 13.46
C THR A 253 1.79 -7.26 14.95
N LYS A 254 2.82 -7.27 15.80
CA LYS A 254 2.66 -7.24 17.28
C LYS A 254 1.87 -6.01 17.74
N SER A 255 2.05 -4.85 17.10
CA SER A 255 1.31 -3.61 17.39
C SER A 255 -0.17 -3.66 17.02
N SER A 256 -0.59 -4.64 16.24
CA SER A 256 -2.02 -4.85 15.95
C SER A 256 -2.77 -5.47 17.13
N PHE A 257 -2.07 -6.19 18.01
CA PHE A 257 -2.63 -6.68 19.29
C PHE A 257 -2.69 -5.51 20.27
N ARG A 258 -3.90 -5.11 20.64
CA ARG A 258 -4.13 -4.00 21.57
C ARG A 258 -5.42 -4.17 22.32
N THR A 259 -5.43 -3.70 23.57
CA THR A 259 -6.64 -3.57 24.38
C THR A 259 -6.95 -2.09 24.54
N LEU A 260 -8.17 -1.72 24.24
CA LEU A 260 -8.66 -0.35 24.25
C LEU A 260 -9.77 -0.20 25.30
N PRO A 261 -10.00 0.98 25.88
CA PRO A 261 -11.13 1.24 26.75
C PRO A 261 -12.44 1.06 25.99
N LEU A 262 -13.44 0.51 26.62
CA LEU A 262 -14.77 0.35 26.08
C LEU A 262 -15.54 1.67 26.22
N ILE A 263 -15.68 2.38 25.12
CA ILE A 263 -16.38 3.67 25.03
C ILE A 263 -17.87 3.47 25.40
N PRO A 264 -18.51 4.36 26.19
CA PRO A 264 -19.88 4.19 26.67
C PRO A 264 -20.90 3.96 25.56
N GLU A 265 -20.81 4.69 24.46
CA GLU A 265 -21.68 4.58 23.27
C GLU A 265 -21.53 3.21 22.60
N VAL A 266 -20.29 2.73 22.48
CA VAL A 266 -20.01 1.39 21.94
C VAL A 266 -20.48 0.29 22.90
N ARG A 267 -20.37 0.50 24.21
CA ARG A 267 -20.91 -0.43 25.21
C ARG A 267 -22.43 -0.61 25.04
N ALA A 268 -23.16 0.49 24.89
CA ALA A 268 -24.61 0.45 24.67
C ALA A 268 -24.95 -0.30 23.38
N LEU A 269 -24.29 0.05 22.28
CA LEU A 269 -24.43 -0.60 20.97
C LEU A 269 -24.15 -2.10 21.03
N LEU A 270 -23.12 -2.52 21.74
CA LEU A 270 -22.75 -3.94 21.89
C LEU A 270 -23.79 -4.72 22.70
N LEU A 271 -24.34 -4.13 23.77
CA LEU A 271 -25.39 -4.75 24.57
C LEU A 271 -26.67 -4.95 23.72
N GLU A 272 -27.09 -3.94 22.97
CA GLU A 272 -28.22 -4.04 22.04
C GLU A 272 -27.97 -5.10 20.96
N THR A 273 -26.74 -5.12 20.39
CA THR A 273 -26.37 -6.12 19.38
C THR A 273 -26.41 -7.53 19.95
N LYS A 274 -25.96 -7.75 21.19
CA LYS A 274 -26.01 -9.04 21.86
C LYS A 274 -27.42 -9.51 22.08
N GLU A 275 -28.29 -8.64 22.57
CA GLU A 275 -29.74 -8.93 22.74
C GLU A 275 -30.39 -9.27 21.39
N ARG A 276 -30.10 -8.51 20.34
CA ARG A 276 -30.61 -8.75 18.99
C ARG A 276 -30.18 -10.12 18.46
N GLN A 277 -28.92 -10.52 18.64
CA GLN A 277 -28.41 -11.84 18.26
C GLN A 277 -29.10 -12.96 19.04
N GLU A 278 -29.34 -12.80 20.33
CA GLU A 278 -30.07 -13.76 21.15
C GLU A 278 -31.53 -13.92 20.68
N ASN A 279 -32.17 -12.82 20.31
CA ASN A 279 -33.53 -12.84 19.76
C ASN A 279 -33.58 -13.55 18.41
N TYR A 280 -32.63 -13.33 17.49
CA TYR A 280 -32.52 -14.06 16.24
C TYR A 280 -32.25 -15.55 16.48
N ARG A 281 -31.40 -15.91 17.43
CA ARG A 281 -31.18 -17.33 17.81
C ARG A 281 -32.43 -18.02 18.29
N LYS A 282 -33.25 -17.35 19.10
CA LYS A 282 -34.54 -17.86 19.56
C LYS A 282 -35.57 -18.00 18.42
N LEU A 283 -35.57 -17.02 17.49
CA LEU A 283 -36.49 -16.96 16.35
C LEU A 283 -36.19 -18.07 15.34
N PHE A 284 -34.95 -18.14 14.87
CA PHE A 284 -34.51 -19.04 13.79
C PHE A 284 -34.16 -20.46 14.27
N LYS A 285 -33.94 -20.66 15.58
CA LYS A 285 -33.70 -21.97 16.20
C LYS A 285 -32.67 -22.83 15.45
N LYS A 286 -33.09 -23.94 14.86
CA LYS A 286 -32.21 -24.86 14.12
C LYS A 286 -31.61 -24.29 12.84
N CYS A 287 -32.20 -23.24 12.30
CA CYS A 287 -31.69 -22.55 11.12
C CYS A 287 -30.59 -21.52 11.45
N TYR A 288 -30.44 -21.16 12.73
CA TYR A 288 -29.38 -20.24 13.16
C TYR A 288 -28.03 -20.94 13.23
N ASP A 289 -27.01 -20.36 12.60
CA ASP A 289 -25.63 -20.86 12.60
C ASP A 289 -24.93 -20.50 13.91
N ASN A 290 -24.76 -21.47 14.80
CA ASN A 290 -24.08 -21.28 16.08
C ASN A 290 -22.55 -21.38 15.98
N THR A 291 -21.99 -21.68 14.82
CA THR A 291 -20.53 -21.80 14.60
C THR A 291 -19.81 -20.52 14.99
N TYR A 292 -20.46 -19.37 14.73
CA TYR A 292 -19.89 -18.05 14.98
C TYR A 292 -20.55 -17.32 16.15
N ALA A 293 -21.08 -18.06 17.13
CA ALA A 293 -21.80 -17.50 18.28
C ALA A 293 -20.97 -16.55 19.15
N ASP A 294 -19.61 -16.67 19.12
CA ASP A 294 -18.70 -15.77 19.82
C ASP A 294 -18.36 -14.49 19.03
N TYR A 295 -18.87 -14.30 17.80
CA TYR A 295 -18.58 -13.12 17.00
C TYR A 295 -19.64 -12.04 17.13
N VAL A 296 -19.19 -10.79 17.20
CA VAL A 296 -20.05 -9.60 17.27
C VAL A 296 -20.66 -9.30 15.89
N CYS A 297 -19.88 -9.46 14.83
CA CYS A 297 -20.25 -9.07 13.47
C CYS A 297 -20.78 -10.28 12.67
N VAL A 298 -21.99 -10.68 12.93
CA VAL A 298 -22.73 -11.74 12.22
C VAL A 298 -24.05 -11.22 11.67
N ASP A 299 -24.56 -11.89 10.65
CA ASP A 299 -25.89 -11.62 10.08
C ASP A 299 -27.03 -12.17 10.97
N GLU A 300 -28.27 -11.96 10.54
CA GLU A 300 -29.47 -12.42 11.25
C GLU A 300 -29.53 -13.94 11.44
N MET A 301 -28.85 -14.69 10.55
CA MET A 301 -28.77 -16.15 10.60
C MET A 301 -27.54 -16.66 11.37
N GLY A 302 -26.76 -15.77 11.99
CA GLY A 302 -25.55 -16.11 12.76
C GLY A 302 -24.31 -16.37 11.93
N LYS A 303 -24.30 -16.07 10.62
CA LYS A 303 -23.15 -16.25 9.74
C LYS A 303 -22.25 -15.01 9.76
N LEU A 304 -20.93 -15.21 9.67
CA LEU A 304 -19.99 -14.10 9.54
C LEU A 304 -20.27 -13.29 8.28
N PHE A 305 -20.24 -11.98 8.40
CA PHE A 305 -20.23 -11.12 7.22
C PHE A 305 -19.00 -11.40 6.35
N CYS A 306 -19.23 -11.57 5.06
CA CYS A 306 -18.14 -11.65 4.09
C CYS A 306 -17.39 -10.31 4.00
N PRO A 307 -16.06 -10.29 4.09
CA PRO A 307 -15.29 -9.04 4.03
C PRO A 307 -15.60 -8.15 2.82
N ASN A 308 -15.83 -8.73 1.64
CA ASN A 308 -16.17 -7.94 0.47
C ASN A 308 -17.59 -7.35 0.55
N TYR A 309 -18.54 -8.10 1.12
CA TYR A 309 -19.89 -7.59 1.38
C TYR A 309 -19.86 -6.28 2.18
N ILE A 310 -19.00 -6.20 3.22
CA ILE A 310 -18.85 -4.96 4.01
C ILE A 310 -18.48 -3.76 3.13
N THR A 311 -17.55 -3.95 2.20
CA THR A 311 -17.12 -2.86 1.31
C THR A 311 -18.22 -2.43 0.33
N ASP A 312 -18.89 -3.43 -0.25
CA ASP A 312 -19.92 -3.20 -1.27
C ASP A 312 -21.18 -2.60 -0.64
N HIS A 313 -21.62 -3.15 0.50
CA HIS A 313 -22.82 -2.66 1.21
C HIS A 313 -22.60 -1.28 1.83
N PHE A 314 -21.41 -0.98 2.35
CA PHE A 314 -21.07 0.37 2.80
C PHE A 314 -21.19 1.38 1.65
N GLY A 315 -20.65 1.06 0.48
CA GLY A 315 -20.82 1.90 -0.72
C GLY A 315 -22.26 2.07 -1.15
N TYR A 316 -23.08 1.02 -1.03
CA TYR A 316 -24.53 1.08 -1.26
C TYR A 316 -25.22 2.02 -0.26
N LEU A 317 -24.92 1.94 1.04
CA LEU A 317 -25.49 2.80 2.08
C LEU A 317 -25.16 4.27 1.82
N LEU A 318 -23.90 4.58 1.52
CA LEU A 318 -23.51 5.96 1.19
C LEU A 318 -24.30 6.51 0.00
N LYS A 319 -24.49 5.70 -1.04
CA LYS A 319 -25.31 6.11 -2.20
C LYS A 319 -26.79 6.27 -1.84
N ARG A 320 -27.35 5.33 -1.06
CA ARG A 320 -28.77 5.34 -0.65
C ARG A 320 -29.13 6.58 0.14
N TYR A 321 -28.25 6.98 1.07
CA TYR A 321 -28.48 8.13 1.95
C TYR A 321 -27.81 9.42 1.44
N GLN A 322 -27.29 9.40 0.18
CA GLN A 322 -26.68 10.56 -0.49
C GLN A 322 -25.47 11.15 0.25
N PHE A 323 -24.72 10.32 0.96
CA PHE A 323 -23.48 10.72 1.59
C PHE A 323 -22.35 10.92 0.56
N ARG A 324 -21.40 11.79 0.90
CA ARG A 324 -20.14 11.90 0.18
C ARG A 324 -19.43 10.55 0.15
N LYS A 325 -18.94 10.17 -1.01
CA LYS A 325 -18.32 8.85 -1.21
C LYS A 325 -16.97 8.78 -0.50
N ILE A 326 -16.84 7.89 0.47
CA ILE A 326 -15.60 7.45 1.08
C ILE A 326 -15.50 5.93 1.01
N ARG A 327 -14.31 5.37 1.22
CA ARG A 327 -14.13 3.92 1.36
C ARG A 327 -14.41 3.50 2.80
N PHE A 328 -14.80 2.26 3.03
CA PHE A 328 -14.94 1.72 4.39
C PHE A 328 -13.67 1.91 5.25
N HIS A 329 -12.49 1.79 4.63
CA HIS A 329 -11.22 2.01 5.32
C HIS A 329 -11.01 3.48 5.74
N ASP A 330 -11.68 4.42 5.10
CA ASP A 330 -11.55 5.84 5.41
C ASP A 330 -12.27 6.23 6.73
N LEU A 331 -13.15 5.36 7.27
CA LEU A 331 -13.63 5.49 8.66
C LEU A 331 -12.49 5.45 9.68
N ARG A 332 -11.42 4.72 9.38
CA ARG A 332 -10.18 4.75 10.18
C ARG A 332 -9.46 6.09 10.06
N HIS A 333 -9.49 6.70 8.89
CA HIS A 333 -8.97 8.06 8.70
C HIS A 333 -9.83 9.08 9.44
N SER A 334 -11.16 8.91 9.44
CA SER A 334 -12.07 9.74 10.24
C SER A 334 -11.76 9.66 11.73
N CYS A 335 -11.59 8.46 12.29
CA CYS A 335 -11.18 8.27 13.68
C CYS A 335 -9.86 9.01 14.01
N ALA A 336 -8.84 8.85 13.19
CA ALA A 336 -7.56 9.49 13.42
C ALA A 336 -7.62 11.01 13.33
N SER A 337 -8.36 11.54 12.35
CA SER A 337 -8.56 12.98 12.16
C SER A 337 -9.35 13.59 13.31
N LEU A 338 -10.35 12.87 13.82
CA LEU A 338 -11.11 13.28 15.00
C LEU A 338 -10.20 13.37 16.24
N LEU A 339 -9.43 12.32 16.52
CA LEU A 339 -8.49 12.31 17.65
C LEU A 339 -7.49 13.47 17.54
N LEU A 340 -6.98 13.73 16.34
CA LEU A 340 -6.04 14.82 16.10
C LEU A 340 -6.69 16.19 16.30
N ALA A 341 -7.93 16.38 15.81
CA ALA A 341 -8.70 17.62 16.01
C ALA A 341 -8.96 17.94 17.48
N HIS A 342 -9.04 16.90 18.34
CA HIS A 342 -9.16 17.01 19.80
C HIS A 342 -7.80 17.08 20.52
N GLY A 343 -6.70 17.36 19.82
CA GLY A 343 -5.38 17.58 20.41
C GLY A 343 -4.69 16.31 20.91
N ILE A 344 -5.16 15.12 20.53
CA ILE A 344 -4.52 13.87 20.95
C ILE A 344 -3.18 13.71 20.23
N PRO A 345 -2.08 13.49 20.95
CA PRO A 345 -0.75 13.37 20.35
C PRO A 345 -0.68 12.24 19.29
N MET A 346 0.02 12.48 18.21
CA MET A 346 0.16 11.50 17.11
C MET A 346 0.69 10.14 17.58
N LYS A 347 1.49 10.09 18.63
CA LYS A 347 1.98 8.86 19.22
C LYS A 347 0.86 8.03 19.83
N SER A 348 -0.05 8.66 20.56
CA SER A 348 -1.24 8.02 21.14
C SER A 348 -2.20 7.55 20.05
N ILE A 349 -2.36 8.34 18.97
CA ILE A 349 -3.14 7.95 17.78
C ILE A 349 -2.52 6.72 17.11
N GLN A 350 -1.19 6.66 16.97
CA GLN A 350 -0.49 5.49 16.46
C GLN A 350 -0.84 4.22 17.25
N GLU A 351 -0.81 4.30 18.57
CA GLU A 351 -1.09 3.19 19.50
C GLU A 351 -2.57 2.79 19.44
N TRP A 352 -3.48 3.76 19.45
CA TRP A 352 -4.92 3.54 19.31
C TRP A 352 -5.25 2.76 18.04
N LEU A 353 -4.71 3.21 16.92
CA LEU A 353 -4.94 2.59 15.62
C LEU A 353 -4.17 1.26 15.45
N GLY A 354 -3.08 1.03 16.17
CA GLY A 354 -2.19 -0.12 15.97
C GLY A 354 -1.40 -0.01 14.65
N HIS A 355 -0.81 1.15 14.38
CA HIS A 355 0.15 1.32 13.29
C HIS A 355 1.53 0.79 13.72
N SER A 356 2.17 0.00 12.84
CA SER A 356 3.47 -0.60 13.13
C SER A 356 4.61 0.42 13.22
N THR A 357 4.47 1.57 12.54
CA THR A 357 5.46 2.65 12.53
C THR A 357 4.79 3.99 12.73
N PHE A 358 5.50 4.91 13.40
CA PHE A 358 5.05 6.29 13.58
C PHE A 358 4.94 7.02 12.22
N ALA A 359 5.86 6.75 11.30
CA ALA A 359 5.84 7.32 9.95
C ALA A 359 4.49 7.13 9.25
N THR A 360 3.86 5.95 9.40
CA THR A 360 2.53 5.71 8.81
C THR A 360 1.46 6.68 9.30
N THR A 361 1.49 7.07 10.58
CA THR A 361 0.57 8.06 11.16
C THR A 361 0.96 9.47 10.72
N ALA A 362 2.23 9.82 10.84
CA ALA A 362 2.74 11.14 10.50
C ALA A 362 2.56 11.48 9.01
N ASP A 363 2.95 10.58 8.09
CA ASP A 363 2.83 10.79 6.64
C ASP A 363 1.36 11.00 6.20
N THR A 364 0.42 10.37 6.92
CA THR A 364 -1.00 10.44 6.57
C THR A 364 -1.68 11.68 7.16
N TYR A 365 -1.31 12.12 8.38
CA TYR A 365 -2.08 13.13 9.13
C TYR A 365 -1.31 14.40 9.48
N SER A 366 0.01 14.50 9.23
CA SER A 366 0.82 15.68 9.60
C SER A 366 0.34 17.00 8.95
N HIS A 367 -0.33 16.91 7.81
CA HIS A 367 -0.89 18.09 7.14
C HIS A 367 -2.14 18.66 7.84
N LEU A 368 -2.78 17.87 8.72
CA LEU A 368 -3.95 18.28 9.51
C LEU A 368 -3.56 18.87 10.87
N ASP A 369 -2.30 18.67 11.29
CA ASP A 369 -1.81 19.08 12.60
C ASP A 369 -1.38 20.55 12.63
N PHE A 370 -2.36 21.44 12.40
CA PHE A 370 -2.14 22.89 12.53
C PHE A 370 -2.26 23.37 13.99
N SER A 371 -3.04 22.66 14.82
CA SER A 371 -3.19 22.98 16.25
C SER A 371 -1.89 22.84 17.02
N SER A 372 -1.11 21.78 16.80
CA SER A 372 0.22 21.63 17.40
C SER A 372 1.19 22.75 17.02
N LYS A 373 1.06 23.31 15.80
CA LYS A 373 1.87 24.46 15.38
C LYS A 373 1.44 25.74 16.11
N GLN A 374 0.15 25.92 16.33
CA GLN A 374 -0.38 27.05 17.11
C GLN A 374 0.04 26.96 18.59
N GLU A 375 -0.02 25.77 19.20
CA GLU A 375 0.46 25.53 20.55
C GLU A 375 1.96 25.75 20.67
N SER A 376 2.74 25.27 19.70
CA SER A 376 4.18 25.53 19.62
C SER A 376 4.46 27.04 19.52
N ALA A 377 3.71 27.78 18.70
CA ALA A 377 3.86 29.21 18.57
C ALA A 377 3.51 29.93 19.89
N LYS A 378 2.42 29.54 20.59
CA LYS A 378 2.06 30.06 21.92
C LYS A 378 3.15 29.77 22.97
N ALA A 379 3.70 28.53 22.97
CA ALA A 379 4.76 28.16 23.90
C ALA A 379 6.04 28.96 23.66
N ILE A 380 6.42 29.19 22.39
CA ILE A 380 7.55 30.04 22.02
C ILE A 380 7.27 31.49 22.42
N SER A 381 6.08 32.02 22.13
CA SER A 381 5.68 33.37 22.53
C SER A 381 5.71 33.55 24.06
N ALA A 382 5.23 32.57 24.82
CA ALA A 382 5.27 32.60 26.27
C ALA A 382 6.72 32.51 26.82
N ALA A 383 7.63 31.77 26.14
CA ALA A 383 9.01 31.64 26.55
C ALA A 383 9.86 32.90 26.25
N PHE A 384 9.53 33.62 25.19
CA PHE A 384 10.27 34.82 24.76
C PHE A 384 9.49 36.11 24.85
N GLY A 385 8.18 36.05 25.16
CA GLY A 385 7.38 37.22 25.45
C GLY A 385 7.87 37.88 26.73
N LYS A 386 8.20 39.17 26.66
CA LYS A 386 8.44 39.97 27.86
C LYS A 386 7.17 39.84 28.72
N GLN A 387 7.35 39.54 30.01
CA GLN A 387 6.30 39.79 30.98
C GLN A 387 5.98 41.26 30.83
N ASP A 388 4.75 41.63 30.55
CA ASP A 388 4.28 43.00 30.65
C ASP A 388 4.60 43.43 32.07
N GLU A 389 5.56 44.33 32.25
CA GLU A 389 5.79 45.01 33.48
C GLU A 389 4.45 45.65 33.89
N PRO A 390 4.06 45.56 35.18
CA PRO A 390 2.83 46.25 35.62
C PRO A 390 3.02 47.73 35.29
N ILE A 391 2.05 48.30 34.58
CA ILE A 391 1.96 49.74 34.35
C ILE A 391 1.93 50.35 35.75
N ILE A 392 3.07 50.97 36.16
CA ILE A 392 3.10 51.83 37.34
C ILE A 392 2.39 53.10 36.89
N ASP A 393 1.19 53.35 37.41
CA ASP A 393 0.50 54.61 37.28
C ASP A 393 1.43 55.71 37.81
N GLU A 394 1.97 56.54 36.90
CA GLU A 394 2.60 57.78 37.27
C GLU A 394 1.50 58.70 37.87
N PRO A 395 1.76 59.34 39.03
CA PRO A 395 0.81 60.28 39.60
C PRO A 395 0.63 61.46 38.69
N GLU A 396 -0.65 61.87 38.51
CA GLU A 396 -1.07 63.07 37.83
C GLU A 396 -0.27 64.28 38.32
N ARG A 397 0.42 64.96 37.42
CA ARG A 397 0.99 66.29 37.67
C ARG A 397 -0.04 67.31 37.29
N ASP A 398 -0.66 67.90 38.32
CA ASP A 398 -1.43 69.16 38.24
C ASP A 398 -0.58 70.29 37.63
N GLY A 399 -1.16 71.00 36.65
CA GLY A 399 -0.70 72.31 36.29
C GLY A 399 -0.92 72.67 34.82
N PRO A 400 -1.12 73.94 34.50
CA PRO A 400 -2.30 74.76 34.73
C PRO A 400 -3.05 75.10 33.42
N GLU A 401 -4.30 75.52 33.62
CA GLU A 401 -5.21 76.09 32.60
C GLU A 401 -4.55 77.22 31.79
N VAL A 402 -4.67 77.19 30.45
CA VAL A 402 -4.57 78.34 29.58
C VAL A 402 -5.73 78.32 28.59
N GLU A 403 -6.31 79.49 28.54
CA GLU A 403 -7.54 79.91 27.91
C GLU A 403 -7.67 79.70 26.41
N GLN A 404 -8.95 79.79 26.05
CA GLN A 404 -9.58 79.80 24.72
C GLN A 404 -9.00 80.85 23.78
N GLU A 405 -8.89 80.52 22.49
CA GLU A 405 -9.32 81.49 21.45
C GLU A 405 -9.93 80.76 20.26
N GLU A 406 -11.17 81.09 19.98
CA GLU A 406 -11.96 80.82 18.80
C GLU A 406 -11.37 81.50 17.58
N GLU A 407 -11.25 80.86 16.45
CA GLU A 407 -11.47 81.55 15.16
C GLU A 407 -12.15 80.64 14.13
N GLU A 408 -13.38 81.08 13.82
CA GLU A 408 -14.17 80.72 12.63
C GLU A 408 -13.39 80.99 11.31
N LYS A 409 -13.69 80.18 10.32
CA LYS A 409 -14.22 80.56 8.98
C LYS A 409 -14.17 79.36 8.04
N GLN A 410 -15.38 78.94 7.63
CA GLN A 410 -15.95 79.10 6.28
C GLN A 410 -15.04 78.56 5.16
N GLY A 411 -15.41 77.73 4.32
CA GLY A 411 -16.62 77.45 3.63
C GLY A 411 -16.35 76.86 2.25
N LEU A 412 -17.34 76.35 1.59
CA LEU A 412 -17.53 76.01 0.18
C LEU A 412 -16.69 74.76 -0.29
N GLY A 413 -17.22 73.77 -0.93
CA GLY A 413 -18.43 73.66 -1.70
C GLY A 413 -18.20 72.81 -2.93
N MET A 414 -19.19 72.01 -3.33
CA MET A 414 -19.43 71.44 -4.66
C MET A 414 -18.52 70.30 -5.10
N SER A 415 -19.01 69.15 -5.28
CA SER A 415 -20.01 68.63 -6.27
C SER A 415 -19.36 67.96 -7.49
N MET A 416 -19.85 66.72 -7.79
CA MET A 416 -19.94 66.07 -9.11
C MET A 416 -18.59 65.53 -9.68
N MET A 417 -18.46 64.31 -9.91
CA MET A 417 -19.08 63.34 -10.80
C MET A 417 -18.67 61.91 -10.39
#